data_779ba7f86f14c31c48110add90c09c56
#
_entry.id   779ba7f86f14c31c48110add90c09c56
#
_cell.length_a   1.000
_cell.length_b   1.000
_cell.length_c   1.000
_cell.angle_alpha   90.00
_cell.angle_beta   90.00
_cell.angle_gamma   90.00
#
_symmetry.space_group_name_H-M   'P 1'
#
loop_
_entity.id
_entity.type
_entity.pdbx_description
1 polymer ?
#
loop_
_entity_poly.entity_id
_entity_poly.type
_entity_poly.pdbx_seq_one_letter_code
_entity_poly.pdbx_strand_id
1 'polypeptide(L)' 'MQHTYKVGDDVSHGIGGDRYYDGKIVRITQRFITTDRGTKYTKKVASDGREYYTQTGCKYCYLIPGVHEHMDPHF' A
#
# COMPACT_ATOMS: atom_id res chain seq x y z
N MET A 1 9.81 5.49 11.29
CA MET A 1 10.08 6.42 10.18
C MET A 1 9.04 6.21 9.11
N GLN A 2 8.44 7.27 8.65
CA GLN A 2 7.42 7.18 7.61
C GLN A 2 8.06 7.10 6.24
N HIS A 3 7.47 6.31 5.38
CA HIS A 3 7.89 6.21 4.00
C HIS A 3 7.18 7.25 3.15
N THR A 4 7.92 7.94 2.31
CA THR A 4 7.37 8.92 1.38
C THR A 4 7.17 8.27 0.02
N TYR A 5 5.94 8.28 -0.46
CA TYR A 5 5.58 7.68 -1.75
C TYR A 5 5.66 8.72 -2.87
N LYS A 6 6.00 8.25 -4.07
CA LYS A 6 6.06 9.10 -5.26
C LYS A 6 5.39 8.39 -6.42
N VAL A 7 4.89 9.17 -7.37
CA VAL A 7 4.38 8.61 -8.62
C VAL A 7 5.52 7.85 -9.31
N GLY A 8 5.23 6.64 -9.75
CA GLY A 8 6.22 5.76 -10.37
C GLY A 8 6.81 4.75 -9.41
N ASP A 9 6.59 4.90 -8.11
CA ASP A 9 7.10 3.93 -7.13
C ASP A 9 6.35 2.62 -7.23
N ASP A 10 7.08 1.52 -7.10
CA ASP A 10 6.45 0.22 -6.96
C ASP A 10 5.88 0.08 -5.55
N VAL A 11 4.68 -0.45 -5.46
CA VAL A 11 4.03 -0.68 -4.19
C VAL A 11 3.36 -2.05 -4.17
N SER A 12 3.10 -2.51 -2.97
CA SER A 12 2.42 -3.77 -2.73
C SER A 12 1.40 -3.55 -1.63
N HIS A 13 0.53 -4.53 -1.41
CA HIS A 13 -0.36 -4.47 -0.27
C HIS A 13 -0.21 -5.72 0.58
N GLY A 14 -0.37 -5.55 1.88
CA GLY A 14 -0.33 -6.65 2.84
C GLY A 14 -1.71 -6.94 3.38
N ILE A 15 -2.05 -8.20 3.49
CA ILE A 15 -3.31 -8.65 4.08
C ILE A 15 -3.05 -9.96 4.82
N GLY A 16 -3.35 -9.98 6.12
CA GLY A 16 -3.29 -11.20 6.89
C GLY A 16 -1.94 -11.91 6.89
N GLY A 17 -0.84 -11.16 6.76
CA GLY A 17 0.50 -11.74 6.70
C GLY A 17 1.00 -12.04 5.29
N ASP A 18 0.11 -12.00 4.31
CA ASP A 18 0.49 -12.15 2.91
C ASP A 18 0.79 -10.80 2.30
N ARG A 19 1.58 -10.81 1.22
CA ARG A 19 1.94 -9.59 0.49
C ARG A 19 1.78 -9.83 -0.99
N TYR A 20 1.19 -8.85 -1.67
CA TYR A 20 0.91 -8.93 -3.10
C TYR A 20 1.37 -7.65 -3.78
N TYR A 21 2.11 -7.79 -4.87
CA TYR A 21 2.54 -6.64 -5.66
C TYR A 21 1.31 -6.00 -6.31
N ASP A 22 1.22 -4.68 -6.21
CA ASP A 22 0.05 -3.95 -6.70
C ASP A 22 0.38 -2.96 -7.81
N GLY A 23 1.58 -3.00 -8.34
CA GLY A 23 1.96 -2.17 -9.46
C GLY A 23 2.64 -0.88 -9.04
N LYS A 24 2.57 0.11 -9.91
CA LYS A 24 3.21 1.41 -9.67
C LYS A 24 2.17 2.45 -9.34
N ILE A 25 2.57 3.42 -8.54
CA ILE A 25 1.72 4.56 -8.23
C ILE A 25 1.60 5.44 -9.48
N VAL A 26 0.37 5.72 -9.88
CA VAL A 26 0.10 6.61 -11.01
C VAL A 26 -0.45 7.95 -10.58
N ARG A 27 -0.96 8.04 -9.35
CA ARG A 27 -1.51 9.29 -8.83
C ARG A 27 -1.41 9.34 -7.32
N ILE A 28 -1.02 10.49 -6.80
CA ILE A 28 -1.01 10.76 -5.37
C ILE A 28 -1.77 12.05 -5.14
N THR A 29 -2.75 12.00 -4.25
CA THR A 29 -3.43 13.20 -3.77
C THR A 29 -3.15 13.32 -2.27
N GLN A 30 -3.70 14.33 -1.65
CA GLN A 30 -3.47 14.58 -0.23
C GLN A 30 -3.94 13.42 0.65
N ARG A 31 -4.94 12.66 0.19
CA ARG A 31 -5.54 11.58 0.99
C ARG A 31 -5.50 10.22 0.31
N PHE A 32 -5.15 10.16 -0.95
CA PHE A 32 -5.27 8.92 -1.73
C PHE A 32 -4.02 8.64 -2.52
N ILE A 33 -3.76 7.36 -2.69
CA ILE A 33 -2.77 6.86 -3.65
C ILE A 33 -3.49 5.89 -4.57
N THR A 34 -3.29 6.04 -5.87
CA THR A 34 -3.88 5.15 -6.88
C THR A 34 -2.76 4.46 -7.64
N THR A 35 -2.91 3.15 -7.86
CA THR A 35 -1.93 2.37 -8.61
C THR A 35 -2.38 2.16 -10.05
N ASP A 36 -1.47 1.69 -10.89
CA ASP A 36 -1.77 1.43 -12.29
C ASP A 36 -2.71 0.24 -12.47
N ARG A 37 -2.96 -0.53 -11.42
CA ARG A 37 -3.95 -1.60 -11.43
C ARG A 37 -5.33 -1.10 -11.02
N GLY A 38 -5.46 0.19 -10.77
CA GLY A 38 -6.73 0.80 -10.41
C GLY A 38 -7.06 0.71 -8.92
N THR A 39 -6.15 0.21 -8.11
CA THR A 39 -6.38 0.13 -6.67
C THR A 39 -6.17 1.49 -6.03
N LYS A 40 -7.09 1.89 -5.19
CA LYS A 40 -7.02 3.16 -4.46
C LYS A 40 -6.78 2.88 -2.99
N TYR A 41 -5.88 3.64 -2.40
CA TYR A 41 -5.56 3.55 -0.97
C TYR A 41 -5.87 4.87 -0.30
N THR A 42 -6.45 4.81 0.88
CA THR A 42 -6.82 5.98 1.67
C THR A 42 -5.83 6.18 2.80
N LYS A 43 -5.39 7.41 3.00
CA LYS A 43 -4.50 7.76 4.10
C LYS A 43 -5.23 7.63 5.43
N LYS A 44 -4.56 7.01 6.38
CA LYS A 44 -5.03 6.87 7.75
C LYS A 44 -3.96 7.38 8.69
N VAL A 45 -4.36 7.78 9.87
CA VAL A 45 -3.44 8.23 10.91
C VAL A 45 -3.66 7.37 12.14
N ALA A 46 -2.59 6.74 12.61
CA ALA A 46 -2.64 5.94 13.82
C ALA A 46 -2.67 6.86 15.07
N SER A 47 -2.99 6.28 16.21
CA SER A 47 -3.08 7.04 17.45
C SER A 47 -1.76 7.68 17.86
N ASP A 48 -0.63 7.13 17.42
CA ASP A 48 0.70 7.69 17.71
C ASP A 48 1.12 8.74 16.68
N GLY A 49 0.25 9.10 15.73
CA GLY A 49 0.54 10.09 14.71
C GLY A 49 1.15 9.55 13.44
N ARG A 50 1.46 8.26 13.36
CA ARG A 50 2.01 7.69 12.14
C ARG A 50 0.95 7.61 11.05
N GLU A 51 1.36 7.92 9.82
CA GLU A 51 0.49 7.83 8.67
C GLU A 51 0.70 6.50 7.96
N TYR A 52 -0.39 5.93 7.49
CA TYR A 52 -0.36 4.71 6.69
C TYR A 52 -1.52 4.75 5.71
N TYR A 53 -1.51 3.84 4.74
CA TYR A 53 -2.56 3.80 3.73
C TYR A 53 -3.21 2.43 3.76
N THR A 54 -4.53 2.40 3.67
CA THR A 54 -5.28 1.16 3.55
C THR A 54 -6.09 1.19 2.26
N GLN A 55 -6.29 0.01 1.68
CA GLN A 55 -7.11 -0.09 0.48
C GLN A 55 -8.52 0.40 0.77
N THR A 56 -9.03 1.26 -0.11
CA THR A 56 -10.37 1.80 0.03
C THR A 56 -11.39 0.67 0.02
N GLY A 57 -12.20 0.60 1.06
CA GLY A 57 -13.17 -0.47 1.23
C GLY A 57 -12.63 -1.69 1.97
N CYS A 58 -11.35 -1.74 2.28
CA CYS A 58 -10.77 -2.85 3.02
C CYS A 58 -9.79 -2.34 4.07
N LYS A 59 -10.17 -2.37 5.31
CA LYS A 59 -9.33 -1.83 6.38
C LYS A 59 -8.18 -2.75 6.77
N TYR A 60 -8.13 -3.96 6.25
CA TYR A 60 -7.07 -4.91 6.55
C TYR A 60 -5.99 -4.99 5.48
N CYS A 61 -6.18 -4.30 4.35
CA CYS A 61 -5.24 -4.30 3.25
C CYS A 61 -4.47 -2.98 3.29
N TYR A 62 -3.23 -3.02 3.72
CA TYR A 62 -2.43 -1.81 3.87
C TYR A 62 -1.32 -1.76 2.83
N LEU A 63 -0.97 -0.52 2.45
CA LEU A 63 0.03 -0.26 1.43
C LEU A 63 1.42 -0.39 2.02
N ILE A 64 2.30 -1.06 1.29
CA ILE A 64 3.72 -1.17 1.66
C ILE A 64 4.58 -0.78 0.47
N PRO A 65 5.75 -0.18 0.71
CA PRO A 65 6.62 0.23 -0.38
C PRO A 65 7.36 -0.98 -0.98
N GLY A 66 7.67 -0.88 -2.27
CA GLY A 66 8.50 -1.84 -2.97
C GLY A 66 7.72 -3.00 -3.56
N VAL A 67 8.45 -3.89 -4.21
CA VAL A 67 7.89 -5.07 -4.83
C VAL A 67 7.92 -6.22 -3.82
N HIS A 68 6.75 -6.66 -3.41
CA HIS A 68 6.61 -7.77 -2.50
C HIS A 68 5.61 -8.77 -3.08
N GLU A 69 6.11 -9.88 -3.55
CA GLU A 69 5.28 -11.00 -3.91
C GLU A 69 5.68 -12.13 -2.99
N HIS A 70 4.99 -12.19 -1.87
CA HIS A 70 5.27 -13.23 -0.92
C HIS A 70 4.45 -14.44 -1.29
N MET A 71 5.09 -15.34 -1.94
CA MET A 71 4.57 -16.69 -2.03
C MET A 71 5.23 -17.43 -0.89
N ASP A 72 4.42 -17.90 0.02
CA ASP A 72 4.95 -18.70 1.10
C ASP A 72 5.73 -19.86 0.49
N PRO A 73 7.05 -19.87 0.58
CA PRO A 73 7.84 -20.95 0.01
C PRO A 73 7.75 -22.20 0.86
N HIS A 74 6.85 -22.20 1.71
CA HIS A 74 6.67 -23.30 2.61
C HIS A 74 6.19 -24.52 1.86
N PHE A 75 6.91 -25.51 1.97
CA PHE A 75 6.61 -26.76 1.34
C PHE A 75 6.83 -27.88 2.32
#